data_d7a029e0d4360d5bb2fa5b6fbb0b0f9b
#
_entry.id   d7a029e0d4360d5bb2fa5b6fbb0b0f9b
#
_cell.length_a   1.000
_cell.length_b   1.000
_cell.length_c   1.000
_cell.angle_alpha   90.00
_cell.angle_beta   90.00
_cell.angle_gamma   90.00
#
_symmetry.space_group_name_H-M   'P 1'
#
loop_
_entity.id
_entity.type
_entity.pdbx_description
1 polymer ?
#
loop_
_entity_poly.entity_id
_entity_poly.type
_entity_poly.pdbx_seq_one_letter_code
_entity_poly.pdbx_strand_id
1 'polypeptide(L)'
;MKEIKDLKKNLKYVFVSYHDPDYYFGLNVIHKAFPEAKIISTAQTAYLIEASKDMKLDVWKKQLGTDAPDTLIVPEVVDTLPAIEGNALEIKYDKNDSAHPFVWIPSLKAIVGGGSVTEGVHIWMADTQGDNDIAKWQQVISTMKQLEPATVVPAHFVSSDYTPKVLDFVEKYLADYRQAAAKSNNADELTAAMEKAWPQLPGKDNL
;
A
#
# COMPACT_ATOMS: atom_id res chain seq x y z
N MET A 1 1.10 8.15 16.62
CA MET A 1 0.85 9.53 17.15
C MET A 1 2.06 10.07 17.90
N LYS A 2 2.66 9.32 18.83
CA LYS A 2 3.86 9.76 19.56
C LYS A 2 5.01 10.12 18.61
N GLU A 3 5.33 9.25 17.68
CA GLU A 3 6.40 9.45 16.70
C GLU A 3 6.25 10.76 15.89
N ILE A 4 5.04 11.05 15.38
CA ILE A 4 4.78 12.29 14.64
C ILE A 4 5.04 13.52 15.51
N LYS A 5 4.63 13.48 16.79
CA LYS A 5 4.85 14.58 17.74
C LYS A 5 6.32 14.73 18.12
N ASP A 6 7.04 13.62 18.27
CA ASP A 6 8.46 13.62 18.65
C ASP A 6 9.36 14.23 17.56
N LEU A 7 8.93 14.19 16.29
CA LEU A 7 9.63 14.87 15.20
C LEU A 7 9.66 16.41 15.35
N LYS A 8 8.76 17.00 16.16
CA LYS A 8 8.63 18.46 16.37
C LYS A 8 8.51 19.24 15.05
N LYS A 9 7.89 18.64 14.05
CA LYS A 9 7.59 19.22 12.73
C LYS A 9 6.10 19.53 12.63
N ASN A 10 5.74 20.48 11.77
CA ASN A 10 4.35 20.77 11.45
C ASN A 10 3.85 19.75 10.43
N LEU A 11 2.90 18.90 10.83
CA LEU A 11 2.22 18.02 9.90
C LEU A 11 1.33 18.87 8.98
N LYS A 12 1.64 18.90 7.69
CA LYS A 12 0.90 19.66 6.68
C LYS A 12 -0.05 18.80 5.89
N TYR A 13 0.40 17.59 5.54
CA TYR A 13 -0.34 16.68 4.67
C TYR A 13 -0.24 15.25 5.18
N VAL A 14 -1.33 14.51 4.99
CA VAL A 14 -1.39 13.05 5.10
C VAL A 14 -1.82 12.54 3.75
N PHE A 15 -0.92 11.89 3.02
CA PHE A 15 -1.24 11.29 1.73
C PHE A 15 -1.65 9.83 1.94
N VAL A 16 -2.88 9.51 1.56
CA VAL A 16 -3.43 8.15 1.59
C VAL A 16 -3.16 7.50 0.25
N SER A 17 -2.26 6.53 0.24
CA SER A 17 -1.76 5.92 -0.98
C SER A 17 -2.55 4.70 -1.45
N TYR A 18 -3.41 4.14 -0.61
CA TYR A 18 -4.16 2.93 -0.96
C TYR A 18 -5.53 2.91 -0.28
N HIS A 19 -6.41 2.02 -0.72
CA HIS A 19 -7.82 1.97 -0.31
C HIS A 19 -8.14 0.85 0.69
N ASP A 20 -7.13 0.17 1.25
CA ASP A 20 -7.35 -0.81 2.31
C ASP A 20 -7.49 -0.15 3.68
N PRO A 21 -8.23 -0.78 4.60
CA PRO A 21 -8.57 -0.20 5.90
C PRO A 21 -7.40 0.31 6.72
N ASP A 22 -6.27 -0.38 6.70
CA ASP A 22 -5.05 -0.01 7.41
C ASP A 22 -4.44 1.32 6.94
N TYR A 23 -4.78 1.78 5.73
CA TYR A 23 -4.34 3.08 5.20
C TYR A 23 -5.23 4.24 5.64
N TYR A 24 -6.50 4.00 6.01
CA TYR A 24 -7.41 5.12 6.27
C TYR A 24 -8.28 5.01 7.54
N PHE A 25 -8.39 3.84 8.17
CA PHE A 25 -9.21 3.69 9.40
C PHE A 25 -8.69 4.55 10.56
N GLY A 26 -7.40 4.85 10.62
CA GLY A 26 -6.80 5.70 11.63
C GLY A 26 -6.86 7.20 11.37
N LEU A 27 -7.42 7.65 10.24
CA LEU A 27 -7.36 9.07 9.83
C LEU A 27 -8.09 10.01 10.78
N ASN A 28 -9.20 9.58 11.39
CA ASN A 28 -9.93 10.38 12.39
C ASN A 28 -9.08 10.68 13.64
N VAL A 29 -8.21 9.75 14.05
CA VAL A 29 -7.28 9.96 15.18
C VAL A 29 -6.21 10.99 14.81
N ILE A 30 -5.69 10.91 13.58
CA ILE A 30 -4.71 11.88 13.08
C ILE A 30 -5.36 13.26 12.94
N HIS A 31 -6.55 13.34 12.35
CA HIS A 31 -7.27 14.59 12.15
C HIS A 31 -7.61 15.29 13.48
N LYS A 32 -8.05 14.55 14.48
CA LYS A 32 -8.30 15.11 15.84
C LYS A 32 -7.04 15.70 16.47
N ALA A 33 -5.88 15.11 16.22
CA ALA A 33 -4.62 15.56 16.80
C ALA A 33 -3.92 16.68 15.99
N PHE A 34 -4.19 16.73 14.68
CA PHE A 34 -3.61 17.69 13.73
C PHE A 34 -4.71 18.22 12.80
N PRO A 35 -5.65 19.04 13.32
CA PRO A 35 -6.82 19.49 12.54
C PRO A 35 -6.47 20.35 11.32
N GLU A 36 -5.30 20.98 11.32
CA GLU A 36 -4.82 21.80 10.21
C GLU A 36 -4.14 20.97 9.10
N ALA A 37 -3.85 19.69 9.34
CA ALA A 37 -3.26 18.82 8.34
C ALA A 37 -4.33 18.40 7.32
N LYS A 38 -4.03 18.58 6.02
CA LYS A 38 -4.91 18.12 4.96
C LYS A 38 -4.70 16.63 4.70
N ILE A 39 -5.80 15.90 4.63
CA ILE A 39 -5.81 14.47 4.27
C ILE A 39 -6.15 14.40 2.79
N ILE A 40 -5.19 13.94 1.99
CA ILE A 40 -5.24 14.00 0.53
C ILE A 40 -4.95 12.64 -0.10
N SER A 41 -5.47 12.42 -1.31
CA SER A 41 -5.24 11.20 -2.09
C SER A 41 -5.43 11.44 -3.59
N THR A 42 -5.18 10.40 -4.40
CA THR A 42 -5.56 10.39 -5.82
C THR A 42 -7.07 10.24 -5.99
N ALA A 43 -7.59 10.66 -7.13
CA ALA A 43 -9.02 10.49 -7.45
C ALA A 43 -9.45 9.02 -7.39
N GLN A 44 -8.62 8.11 -7.91
CA GLN A 44 -8.92 6.68 -7.91
C GLN A 44 -8.95 6.09 -6.50
N THR A 45 -7.95 6.40 -5.67
CA THR A 45 -7.90 5.90 -4.27
C THR A 45 -9.08 6.43 -3.46
N ALA A 46 -9.38 7.73 -3.56
CA ALA A 46 -10.54 8.33 -2.87
C ALA A 46 -11.86 7.70 -3.32
N TYR A 47 -12.03 7.45 -4.62
CA TYR A 47 -13.20 6.76 -5.17
C TYR A 47 -13.35 5.33 -4.62
N LEU A 48 -12.26 4.55 -4.58
CA LEU A 48 -12.28 3.18 -4.08
C LEU A 48 -12.58 3.12 -2.58
N ILE A 49 -12.03 4.07 -1.80
CA ILE A 49 -12.37 4.23 -0.38
C ILE A 49 -13.86 4.52 -0.22
N GLU A 50 -14.39 5.55 -0.91
CA GLU A 50 -15.80 5.92 -0.82
C GLU A 50 -16.72 4.75 -1.19
N ALA A 51 -16.39 4.01 -2.25
CA ALA A 51 -17.18 2.89 -2.74
C ALA A 51 -17.21 1.68 -1.80
N SER A 52 -16.16 1.48 -0.98
CA SER A 52 -16.01 0.25 -0.17
C SER A 52 -15.97 0.47 1.35
N LYS A 53 -15.84 1.70 1.82
CA LYS A 53 -15.59 2.02 3.24
C LYS A 53 -16.61 1.42 4.22
N ASP A 54 -17.89 1.50 3.89
CA ASP A 54 -18.95 1.03 4.80
C ASP A 54 -18.95 -0.49 4.89
N MET A 55 -18.82 -1.18 3.77
CA MET A 55 -18.69 -2.64 3.73
C MET A 55 -17.44 -3.11 4.47
N LYS A 56 -16.29 -2.48 4.23
CA LYS A 56 -15.04 -2.79 4.92
C LYS A 56 -15.15 -2.53 6.42
N LEU A 57 -15.81 -1.44 6.84
CA LEU A 57 -16.06 -1.16 8.25
C LEU A 57 -16.93 -2.25 8.92
N ASP A 58 -17.99 -2.70 8.27
CA ASP A 58 -18.86 -3.75 8.79
C ASP A 58 -18.11 -5.08 8.98
N VAL A 59 -17.19 -5.41 8.07
CA VAL A 59 -16.35 -6.60 8.18
C VAL A 59 -15.37 -6.46 9.36
N TRP A 60 -14.58 -5.39 9.37
CA TRP A 60 -13.48 -5.22 10.32
C TRP A 60 -13.93 -4.84 11.74
N LYS A 61 -15.09 -4.21 11.88
CA LYS A 61 -15.65 -3.85 13.17
C LYS A 61 -15.81 -5.05 14.10
N LYS A 62 -16.05 -6.24 13.54
CA LYS A 62 -16.16 -7.49 14.32
C LYS A 62 -14.84 -7.89 14.97
N GLN A 63 -13.72 -7.59 14.32
CA GLN A 63 -12.38 -7.90 14.81
C GLN A 63 -11.82 -6.77 15.68
N LEU A 64 -12.05 -5.51 15.31
CA LEU A 64 -11.55 -4.34 16.02
C LEU A 64 -12.35 -4.01 17.28
N GLY A 65 -13.62 -4.45 17.37
CA GLY A 65 -14.46 -4.18 18.54
C GLY A 65 -14.57 -2.69 18.83
N THR A 66 -14.18 -2.28 20.04
CA THR A 66 -14.19 -0.88 20.49
C THR A 66 -13.13 0.00 19.83
N ASP A 67 -12.14 -0.58 19.19
CA ASP A 67 -11.07 0.15 18.49
C ASP A 67 -11.46 0.49 17.04
N ALA A 68 -12.62 -0.01 16.58
CA ALA A 68 -13.14 0.37 15.27
C ALA A 68 -13.46 1.88 15.21
N PRO A 69 -13.15 2.55 14.09
CA PRO A 69 -13.45 3.97 13.95
C PRO A 69 -14.98 4.22 13.94
N ASP A 70 -15.42 5.25 14.68
CA ASP A 70 -16.83 5.70 14.65
C ASP A 70 -17.18 6.37 13.32
N THR A 71 -16.21 7.02 12.70
CA THR A 71 -16.34 7.77 11.46
C THR A 71 -15.14 7.54 10.57
N LEU A 72 -15.38 7.44 9.27
CA LEU A 72 -14.35 7.29 8.25
C LEU A 72 -14.17 8.61 7.50
N ILE A 73 -12.93 8.97 7.24
CA ILE A 73 -12.57 10.15 6.46
C ILE A 73 -12.20 9.70 5.06
N VAL A 74 -12.88 10.28 4.06
CA VAL A 74 -12.48 10.14 2.66
C VAL A 74 -11.53 11.30 2.33
N PRO A 75 -10.33 11.01 1.80
CA PRO A 75 -9.36 12.05 1.50
C PRO A 75 -9.83 13.03 0.43
N GLU A 76 -9.37 14.29 0.50
CA GLU A 76 -9.53 15.26 -0.59
C GLU A 76 -8.71 14.81 -1.81
N VAL A 77 -9.29 14.97 -3.00
CA VAL A 77 -8.64 14.59 -4.26
C VAL A 77 -7.61 15.66 -4.65
N VAL A 78 -6.42 15.19 -5.00
CA VAL A 78 -5.35 16.03 -5.56
C VAL A 78 -4.73 15.35 -6.78
N ASP A 79 -4.37 16.16 -7.78
CA ASP A 79 -3.64 15.67 -8.96
C ASP A 79 -2.12 15.68 -8.75
N THR A 80 -1.65 16.53 -7.84
CA THR A 80 -0.22 16.69 -7.52
C THR A 80 -0.02 16.89 -6.04
N LEU A 81 1.12 16.42 -5.52
CA LEU A 81 1.50 16.68 -4.14
C LEU A 81 2.17 18.06 -4.03
N PRO A 82 1.91 18.79 -2.94
CA PRO A 82 2.66 20.00 -2.63
C PRO A 82 4.14 19.68 -2.38
N ALA A 83 5.03 20.53 -2.85
CA ALA A 83 6.44 20.43 -2.51
C ALA A 83 6.64 20.67 -1.01
N ILE A 84 7.56 19.93 -0.39
CA ILE A 84 7.92 20.07 1.01
C ILE A 84 9.34 20.63 1.11
N GLU A 85 9.49 21.80 1.73
CA GLU A 85 10.79 22.48 1.89
C GLU A 85 11.55 22.62 0.56
N GLY A 86 10.82 22.86 -0.54
CA GLY A 86 11.39 22.99 -1.90
C GLY A 86 11.65 21.67 -2.62
N ASN A 87 11.41 20.52 -1.98
CA ASN A 87 11.56 19.21 -2.61
C ASN A 87 10.26 18.77 -3.26
N ALA A 88 10.33 18.35 -4.51
CA ALA A 88 9.20 17.78 -5.23
C ALA A 88 8.83 16.41 -4.66
N LEU A 89 7.52 16.17 -4.54
CA LEU A 89 6.93 14.88 -4.25
C LEU A 89 6.02 14.54 -5.43
N GLU A 90 6.32 13.48 -6.14
CA GLU A 90 5.61 13.14 -7.37
C GLU A 90 4.74 11.90 -7.17
N ILE A 91 3.44 12.02 -7.40
CA ILE A 91 2.56 10.85 -7.50
C ILE A 91 2.88 10.16 -8.81
N LYS A 92 3.22 8.88 -8.74
CA LYS A 92 3.44 8.01 -9.88
C LYS A 92 2.48 6.83 -9.83
N TYR A 93 2.10 6.36 -10.98
CA TYR A 93 1.33 5.12 -11.19
C TYR A 93 1.60 4.60 -12.60
N ASP A 94 1.36 3.34 -12.84
CA ASP A 94 1.35 2.83 -14.21
C ASP A 94 0.10 3.32 -14.95
N LYS A 95 0.24 3.66 -16.21
CA LYS A 95 -0.87 4.17 -17.05
C LYS A 95 -2.06 3.22 -17.16
N ASN A 96 -1.84 1.91 -16.92
CA ASN A 96 -2.87 0.88 -16.97
C ASN A 96 -3.37 0.49 -15.57
N ASP A 97 -2.78 1.08 -14.51
CA ASP A 97 -3.12 0.78 -13.11
C ASP A 97 -3.02 2.03 -12.23
N SER A 98 -4.09 2.80 -12.20
CA SER A 98 -4.19 3.98 -11.34
C SER A 98 -4.59 3.66 -9.89
N ALA A 99 -4.89 2.38 -9.58
CA ALA A 99 -5.27 1.94 -8.25
C ALA A 99 -4.06 1.74 -7.32
N HIS A 100 -2.84 1.62 -7.88
CA HIS A 100 -1.60 1.42 -7.15
C HIS A 100 -0.62 2.61 -7.29
N PRO A 101 -0.99 3.82 -6.83
CA PRO A 101 -0.09 4.96 -6.86
C PRO A 101 1.04 4.80 -5.83
N PHE A 102 2.17 5.40 -6.12
CA PHE A 102 3.28 5.54 -5.19
C PHE A 102 3.88 6.95 -5.25
N VAL A 103 4.62 7.35 -4.24
CA VAL A 103 5.29 8.65 -4.20
C VAL A 103 6.75 8.47 -4.56
N TRP A 104 7.21 9.23 -5.56
CA TRP A 104 8.60 9.36 -5.94
C TRP A 104 9.15 10.68 -5.41
N ILE A 105 10.30 10.64 -4.74
CA ILE A 105 11.03 11.80 -4.22
C ILE A 105 12.36 11.89 -4.97
N PRO A 106 12.43 12.69 -6.07
CA PRO A 106 13.60 12.72 -6.94
C PRO A 106 14.90 13.12 -6.22
N SER A 107 14.82 14.09 -5.31
CA SER A 107 15.99 14.59 -4.58
C SER A 107 16.65 13.53 -3.69
N LEU A 108 15.91 12.51 -3.27
CA LEU A 108 16.37 11.41 -2.44
C LEU A 108 16.52 10.10 -3.23
N LYS A 109 16.12 10.06 -4.49
CA LYS A 109 15.91 8.83 -5.24
C LYS A 109 15.11 7.80 -4.43
N ALA A 110 14.05 8.25 -3.76
CA ALA A 110 13.26 7.42 -2.86
C ALA A 110 11.85 7.18 -3.37
N ILE A 111 11.39 5.94 -3.23
CA ILE A 111 9.98 5.55 -3.40
C ILE A 111 9.38 5.37 -2.01
N VAL A 112 8.26 6.01 -1.75
CA VAL A 112 7.53 5.93 -0.48
C VAL A 112 6.07 5.64 -0.75
N GLY A 113 5.54 4.73 0.03
CA GLY A 113 4.13 4.40 -0.02
C GLY A 113 3.76 3.52 -1.21
N GLY A 114 2.50 3.17 -1.19
CA GLY A 114 1.90 2.28 -2.15
C GLY A 114 1.70 0.87 -1.60
N GLY A 115 0.44 0.42 -1.61
CA GLY A 115 0.09 -0.94 -1.24
C GLY A 115 0.76 -2.02 -2.11
N SER A 116 1.44 -1.58 -3.19
CA SER A 116 2.14 -2.48 -4.11
C SER A 116 3.45 -3.06 -3.57
N VAL A 117 4.02 -2.52 -2.50
CA VAL A 117 5.34 -2.96 -2.00
C VAL A 117 5.20 -3.52 -0.59
N THR A 118 5.42 -4.81 -0.48
CA THR A 118 5.42 -5.58 0.77
C THR A 118 6.77 -6.27 0.94
N GLU A 119 7.30 -6.37 2.15
CA GLU A 119 8.60 -6.98 2.43
C GLU A 119 8.45 -8.05 3.51
N GLY A 120 9.00 -9.24 3.24
CA GLY A 120 9.25 -10.28 4.24
C GLY A 120 8.02 -11.01 4.80
N VAL A 121 6.84 -10.82 4.22
CA VAL A 121 5.61 -11.54 4.58
C VAL A 121 4.92 -12.08 3.32
N HIS A 122 4.02 -13.04 3.46
CA HIS A 122 3.10 -13.38 2.37
C HIS A 122 2.27 -12.15 2.00
N ILE A 123 2.21 -11.84 0.70
CA ILE A 123 1.51 -10.65 0.20
C ILE A 123 0.00 -10.91 0.25
N TRP A 124 -0.77 -9.90 0.67
CA TRP A 124 -2.23 -9.94 0.62
C TRP A 124 -2.70 -9.95 -0.83
N MET A 125 -3.37 -11.06 -1.23
CA MET A 125 -3.80 -11.27 -2.61
C MET A 125 -5.33 -11.26 -2.78
N ALA A 126 -6.10 -11.07 -1.70
CA ALA A 126 -7.55 -11.15 -1.75
C ALA A 126 -8.21 -10.16 -2.70
N ASP A 127 -7.62 -8.97 -2.84
CA ASP A 127 -8.12 -7.90 -3.72
C ASP A 127 -7.52 -7.96 -5.14
N THR A 128 -6.56 -8.90 -5.41
CA THR A 128 -5.84 -9.00 -6.69
C THR A 128 -5.73 -10.46 -7.11
N GLN A 129 -6.85 -11.06 -7.48
CA GLN A 129 -6.92 -12.50 -7.79
C GLN A 129 -6.80 -12.82 -9.28
N GLY A 130 -7.13 -11.87 -10.14
CA GLY A 130 -7.12 -12.08 -11.59
C GLY A 130 -5.72 -12.04 -12.19
N ASP A 131 -5.41 -12.92 -13.15
CA ASP A 131 -4.10 -12.93 -13.84
C ASP A 131 -3.76 -11.56 -14.45
N ASN A 132 -4.76 -10.88 -15.03
CA ASN A 132 -4.60 -9.54 -15.60
C ASN A 132 -4.26 -8.48 -14.54
N ASP A 133 -4.84 -8.57 -13.33
CA ASP A 133 -4.60 -7.58 -12.27
C ASP A 133 -3.24 -7.81 -11.63
N ILE A 134 -2.81 -9.06 -11.49
CA ILE A 134 -1.44 -9.37 -11.07
C ILE A 134 -0.42 -8.89 -12.12
N ALA A 135 -0.73 -9.02 -13.41
CA ALA A 135 0.12 -8.51 -14.49
C ALA A 135 0.26 -6.98 -14.44
N LYS A 136 -0.82 -6.25 -14.15
CA LYS A 136 -0.77 -4.79 -13.93
C LYS A 136 0.11 -4.44 -12.73
N TRP A 137 -0.05 -5.16 -11.62
CA TRP A 137 0.81 -4.97 -10.45
C TRP A 137 2.29 -5.20 -10.76
N GLN A 138 2.62 -6.27 -11.49
CA GLN A 138 4.01 -6.49 -11.97
C GLN A 138 4.51 -5.32 -12.81
N GLN A 139 3.64 -4.69 -13.62
CA GLN A 139 4.02 -3.51 -14.40
C GLN A 139 4.29 -2.29 -13.50
N VAL A 140 3.54 -2.09 -12.40
CA VAL A 140 3.82 -1.06 -11.40
C VAL A 140 5.22 -1.26 -10.79
N ILE A 141 5.56 -2.48 -10.40
CA ILE A 141 6.89 -2.80 -9.86
C ILE A 141 7.99 -2.52 -10.92
N SER A 142 7.76 -2.89 -12.18
CA SER A 142 8.68 -2.56 -13.27
C SER A 142 8.87 -1.05 -13.43
N THR A 143 7.80 -0.26 -13.34
CA THR A 143 7.83 1.20 -13.39
C THR A 143 8.66 1.78 -12.23
N MET A 144 8.51 1.24 -11.02
CA MET A 144 9.34 1.62 -9.86
C MET A 144 10.82 1.32 -10.10
N LYS A 145 11.16 0.16 -10.64
CA LYS A 145 12.55 -0.24 -10.94
C LYS A 145 13.20 0.68 -11.98
N GLN A 146 12.45 1.14 -12.99
CA GLN A 146 12.94 2.08 -14.03
C GLN A 146 13.35 3.44 -13.47
N LEU A 147 12.87 3.83 -12.30
CA LEU A 147 13.29 5.08 -11.62
C LEU A 147 14.66 4.96 -10.95
N GLU A 148 15.25 3.77 -10.91
CA GLU A 148 16.53 3.47 -10.25
C GLU A 148 16.59 4.04 -8.82
N PRO A 149 15.61 3.68 -7.94
CA PRO A 149 15.58 4.22 -6.59
C PRO A 149 16.80 3.78 -5.78
N ALA A 150 17.28 4.66 -4.92
CA ALA A 150 18.26 4.32 -3.90
C ALA A 150 17.60 3.77 -2.62
N THR A 151 16.34 4.18 -2.37
CA THR A 151 15.55 3.78 -1.20
C THR A 151 14.13 3.44 -1.64
N VAL A 152 13.59 2.35 -1.09
CA VAL A 152 12.18 1.97 -1.25
C VAL A 152 11.60 1.66 0.12
N VAL A 153 10.60 2.43 0.54
CA VAL A 153 9.88 2.22 1.80
C VAL A 153 8.62 1.40 1.50
N PRO A 154 8.56 0.13 1.90
CA PRO A 154 7.39 -0.71 1.69
C PRO A 154 6.25 -0.30 2.61
N ALA A 155 5.02 -0.65 2.23
CA ALA A 155 3.85 -0.42 3.06
C ALA A 155 3.78 -1.41 4.22
N HIS A 156 4.03 -2.68 3.95
CA HIS A 156 4.12 -3.73 4.96
C HIS A 156 5.53 -4.31 4.95
N PHE A 157 6.12 -4.47 6.13
CA PHE A 157 7.51 -4.94 6.26
C PHE A 157 7.77 -5.56 7.63
N VAL A 158 8.76 -6.44 7.68
CA VAL A 158 9.25 -7.08 8.92
C VAL A 158 10.64 -6.60 9.30
N SER A 159 11.35 -5.95 8.39
CA SER A 159 12.69 -5.41 8.63
C SER A 159 12.76 -3.91 8.36
N SER A 160 13.88 -3.29 8.71
CA SER A 160 14.16 -1.88 8.37
C SER A 160 15.11 -1.77 7.18
N ASP A 161 15.14 -2.76 6.30
CA ASP A 161 15.92 -2.72 5.07
C ASP A 161 15.11 -2.05 3.96
N TYR A 162 15.32 -0.76 3.79
CA TYR A 162 14.64 0.03 2.76
C TYR A 162 15.41 0.05 1.42
N THR A 163 16.13 -1.02 1.11
CA THR A 163 16.85 -1.14 -0.16
C THR A 163 15.90 -1.50 -1.32
N PRO A 164 16.28 -1.17 -2.58
CA PRO A 164 15.48 -1.55 -3.75
C PRO A 164 15.27 -3.05 -3.96
N LYS A 165 15.99 -3.90 -3.23
CA LYS A 165 15.83 -5.37 -3.27
C LYS A 165 14.41 -5.84 -2.98
N VAL A 166 13.64 -5.02 -2.23
CA VAL A 166 12.22 -5.33 -1.99
C VAL A 166 11.43 -5.41 -3.30
N LEU A 167 11.79 -4.65 -4.32
CA LEU A 167 11.13 -4.71 -5.63
C LEU A 167 11.39 -6.06 -6.33
N ASP A 168 12.58 -6.63 -6.18
CA ASP A 168 12.90 -7.97 -6.71
C ASP A 168 12.11 -9.05 -5.96
N PHE A 169 11.95 -8.89 -4.64
CA PHE A 169 11.12 -9.79 -3.84
C PHE A 169 9.66 -9.79 -4.33
N VAL A 170 9.04 -8.60 -4.46
CA VAL A 170 7.64 -8.49 -4.90
C VAL A 170 7.47 -9.04 -6.32
N GLU A 171 8.36 -8.68 -7.26
CA GLU A 171 8.32 -9.15 -8.64
C GLU A 171 8.36 -10.69 -8.71
N LYS A 172 9.29 -11.30 -7.96
CA LYS A 172 9.40 -12.77 -7.91
C LYS A 172 8.18 -13.40 -7.25
N TYR A 173 7.70 -12.84 -6.14
CA TYR A 173 6.53 -13.36 -5.44
C TYR A 173 5.30 -13.38 -6.35
N LEU A 174 5.03 -12.28 -7.05
CA LEU A 174 3.91 -12.19 -7.99
C LEU A 174 4.05 -13.16 -9.17
N ALA A 175 5.26 -13.38 -9.67
CA ALA A 175 5.51 -14.36 -10.72
C ALA A 175 5.24 -15.81 -10.24
N ASP A 176 5.72 -16.14 -9.04
CA ASP A 176 5.49 -17.45 -8.42
C ASP A 176 4.00 -17.69 -8.13
N TYR A 177 3.30 -16.64 -7.63
CA TYR A 177 1.86 -16.71 -7.37
C TYR A 177 1.06 -16.97 -8.65
N ARG A 178 1.34 -16.23 -9.73
CA ARG A 178 0.69 -16.46 -11.04
C ARG A 178 0.92 -17.88 -11.53
N GLN A 179 2.15 -18.39 -11.40
CA GLN A 179 2.46 -19.76 -11.82
C GLN A 179 1.76 -20.80 -10.95
N ALA A 180 1.65 -20.57 -9.65
CA ALA A 180 0.92 -21.44 -8.73
C ALA A 180 -0.58 -21.42 -9.03
N ALA A 181 -1.18 -20.23 -9.18
CA ALA A 181 -2.59 -20.06 -9.50
C ALA A 181 -3.00 -20.76 -10.80
N ALA A 182 -2.15 -20.68 -11.84
CA ALA A 182 -2.40 -21.37 -13.11
C ALA A 182 -2.41 -22.91 -13.02
N LYS A 183 -1.88 -23.48 -11.93
CA LYS A 183 -1.77 -24.94 -11.72
C LYS A 183 -2.69 -25.46 -10.62
N SER A 184 -3.29 -24.57 -9.82
CA SER A 184 -4.16 -24.91 -8.71
C SER A 184 -5.62 -24.92 -9.13
N ASN A 185 -6.38 -25.90 -8.62
CA ASN A 185 -7.81 -26.02 -8.91
C ASN A 185 -8.69 -25.32 -7.88
N ASN A 186 -8.15 -24.93 -6.73
CA ASN A 186 -8.83 -24.29 -5.62
C ASN A 186 -7.84 -23.50 -4.74
N ALA A 187 -8.38 -22.74 -3.78
CA ALA A 187 -7.58 -21.91 -2.87
C ALA A 187 -6.61 -22.73 -2.00
N ASP A 188 -7.02 -23.90 -1.51
CA ASP A 188 -6.18 -24.73 -0.63
C ASP A 188 -4.92 -25.23 -1.38
N GLU A 189 -5.06 -25.62 -2.65
CA GLU A 189 -3.93 -26.04 -3.48
C GLU A 189 -2.99 -24.85 -3.76
N LEU A 190 -3.53 -23.66 -4.02
CA LEU A 190 -2.76 -22.45 -4.24
C LEU A 190 -1.98 -22.06 -2.98
N THR A 191 -2.66 -22.03 -1.84
CA THR A 191 -2.04 -21.74 -0.53
C THR A 191 -0.90 -22.71 -0.25
N ALA A 192 -1.13 -24.03 -0.39
CA ALA A 192 -0.08 -25.03 -0.19
C ALA A 192 1.11 -24.87 -1.14
N ALA A 193 0.86 -24.46 -2.39
CA ALA A 193 1.91 -24.21 -3.37
C ALA A 193 2.76 -22.99 -2.98
N MET A 194 2.14 -21.91 -2.51
CA MET A 194 2.83 -20.69 -2.08
C MET A 194 3.60 -20.91 -0.77
N GLU A 195 3.03 -21.62 0.20
CA GLU A 195 3.73 -22.03 1.42
C GLU A 195 4.98 -22.87 1.12
N LYS A 196 4.88 -23.76 0.14
CA LYS A 196 6.02 -24.57 -0.31
C LYS A 196 7.10 -23.74 -1.01
N ALA A 197 6.69 -22.76 -1.83
CA ALA A 197 7.62 -21.88 -2.54
C ALA A 197 8.33 -20.90 -1.61
N TRP A 198 7.63 -20.45 -0.56
CA TRP A 198 8.07 -19.39 0.38
C TRP A 198 7.92 -19.83 1.85
N PRO A 199 8.52 -20.96 2.29
CA PRO A 199 8.27 -21.57 3.59
C PRO A 199 8.71 -20.72 4.79
N GLN A 200 9.58 -19.74 4.54
CA GLN A 200 10.12 -18.84 5.58
C GLN A 200 9.26 -17.60 5.84
N LEU A 201 8.28 -17.31 4.97
CA LEU A 201 7.48 -16.09 5.12
C LEU A 201 6.38 -16.29 6.18
N PRO A 202 6.22 -15.33 7.11
CA PRO A 202 5.03 -15.25 7.96
C PRO A 202 3.83 -14.70 7.18
N GLY A 203 2.64 -14.68 7.82
CA GLY A 203 1.45 -14.09 7.22
C GLY A 203 0.73 -15.03 6.26
N LYS A 204 0.70 -16.34 6.57
CA LYS A 204 -0.01 -17.35 5.77
C LYS A 204 -1.51 -17.05 5.59
N ASP A 205 -2.11 -16.35 6.55
CA ASP A 205 -3.51 -15.91 6.48
C ASP A 205 -3.76 -14.86 5.38
N ASN A 206 -2.70 -14.36 4.74
CA ASN A 206 -2.79 -13.44 3.60
C ASN A 206 -2.99 -14.18 2.24
N LEU A 207 -2.85 -15.50 2.23
CA LEU A 207 -3.02 -16.36 1.06
C LEU A 207 -4.50 -16.82 0.91
#